data_47a5b2385c712c9ff6b84865d234201a
#
_entry.id   47a5b2385c712c9ff6b84865d234201a
#
_cell.length_a   1.000
_cell.length_b   1.000
_cell.length_c   1.000
_cell.angle_alpha   90.00
_cell.angle_beta   90.00
_cell.angle_gamma   90.00
#
_symmetry.space_group_name_H-M   'P 1'
#
loop_
_entity.id
_entity.type
_entity.pdbx_description
1 polymer ?
#
loop_
_entity_poly.entity_id
_entity_poly.type
_entity_poly.pdbx_seq_one_letter_code
_entity_poly.pdbx_strand_id
1 'polypeptide(L)'
;MYSLFRDLAIIILSAKFFGLVARKCKAPQVVGEIIAGLLIGPCVLNLVQISDSISVFAEIGVVMLMFTTGLGTNLKELIKAGPIATLIATVGVAVPLVGGTLLYGAFYGFAAVGSPEFYRALFIGTIMTATSVSITVATLQELGHLKSFLGTTIVSAAVIDDVIGIVVLTCVLGASSGTGTGLGKVLVNTLLFFATAVGVGLAVHYGMKWLDKRNPHTQRITIVSMAFCFAMAYIAEEYFGIADITGAYIAGIVLCTMDDASYVERRVDISNYVLFAPVFFASIGLKTDISGLTPEILLFCICFVIVALITKIIGCGLAAKLCRFSWGDSLKVGVGMMTRGEVALIVAQKGLAIGVVDAVYFTAVILLIVVSSVATPLVLKALFTKHPPVPHPSQVK
;
A
#
# COMPACT_ATOMS: atom_id res chain seq x y z
N MET A 1 -1.26 22.88 -19.78
CA MET A 1 -2.25 21.87 -20.23
C MET A 1 -1.69 20.96 -21.33
N TYR A 2 -1.04 21.48 -22.39
CA TYR A 2 -0.48 20.64 -23.48
C TYR A 2 0.67 19.72 -23.04
N SER A 3 1.48 20.12 -22.05
CA SER A 3 2.54 19.28 -21.50
C SER A 3 2.01 17.99 -20.86
N LEU A 4 0.84 18.02 -20.22
CA LEU A 4 0.23 16.84 -19.60
C LEU A 4 -0.04 15.73 -20.62
N PHE A 5 -0.57 16.05 -21.81
CA PHE A 5 -0.83 15.02 -22.82
C PHE A 5 0.47 14.38 -23.34
N ARG A 6 1.52 15.18 -23.52
CA ARG A 6 2.85 14.66 -23.87
C ARG A 6 3.37 13.73 -22.76
N ASP A 7 3.29 14.18 -21.52
CA ASP A 7 3.83 13.46 -20.38
C ASP A 7 3.07 12.13 -20.15
N LEU A 8 1.74 12.16 -20.24
CA LEU A 8 0.91 10.92 -20.19
C LEU A 8 1.25 9.96 -21.35
N ALA A 9 1.43 10.48 -22.57
CA ALA A 9 1.81 9.63 -23.71
C ALA A 9 3.17 8.95 -23.47
N ILE A 10 4.17 9.71 -23.00
CA ILE A 10 5.50 9.18 -22.67
C ILE A 10 5.40 8.14 -21.55
N ILE A 11 4.68 8.44 -20.46
CA ILE A 11 4.51 7.53 -19.34
C ILE A 11 3.85 6.23 -19.79
N ILE A 12 2.70 6.29 -20.45
CA ILE A 12 1.93 5.10 -20.86
C ILE A 12 2.76 4.22 -21.81
N LEU A 13 3.38 4.81 -22.83
CA LEU A 13 4.18 4.06 -23.79
C LEU A 13 5.41 3.42 -23.12
N SER A 14 6.14 4.18 -22.30
CA SER A 14 7.31 3.67 -21.58
C SER A 14 6.94 2.59 -20.59
N ALA A 15 5.91 2.81 -19.78
CA ALA A 15 5.43 1.85 -18.80
C ALA A 15 5.03 0.53 -19.48
N LYS A 16 4.26 0.58 -20.56
CA LYS A 16 3.86 -0.62 -21.30
C LYS A 16 5.04 -1.30 -22.00
N PHE A 17 5.96 -0.54 -22.59
CA PHE A 17 7.16 -1.09 -23.21
C PHE A 17 8.03 -1.83 -22.19
N PHE A 18 8.40 -1.18 -21.08
CA PHE A 18 9.21 -1.80 -20.04
C PHE A 18 8.46 -2.90 -19.28
N GLY A 19 7.15 -2.78 -19.13
CA GLY A 19 6.30 -3.86 -18.61
C GLY A 19 6.36 -5.13 -19.47
N LEU A 20 6.35 -4.99 -20.80
CA LEU A 20 6.53 -6.10 -21.73
C LEU A 20 7.96 -6.68 -21.66
N VAL A 21 8.97 -5.82 -21.52
CA VAL A 21 10.38 -6.27 -21.31
C VAL A 21 10.49 -7.04 -20.00
N ALA A 22 9.92 -6.55 -18.90
CA ALA A 22 9.92 -7.26 -17.62
C ALA A 22 9.27 -8.65 -17.74
N ARG A 23 8.12 -8.76 -18.43
CA ARG A 23 7.49 -10.07 -18.70
C ARG A 23 8.38 -11.02 -19.49
N LYS A 24 9.11 -10.53 -20.51
CA LYS A 24 10.10 -11.34 -21.25
C LYS A 24 11.23 -11.81 -20.35
N CYS A 25 11.64 -10.99 -19.39
CA CYS A 25 12.62 -11.33 -18.35
C CYS A 25 12.02 -12.17 -17.21
N LYS A 26 10.79 -12.67 -17.37
CA LYS A 26 10.06 -13.44 -16.34
C LYS A 26 9.85 -12.67 -15.03
N ALA A 27 9.87 -11.34 -15.06
CA ALA A 27 9.51 -10.46 -13.93
C ALA A 27 8.05 -10.01 -14.04
N PRO A 28 7.40 -9.61 -12.94
CA PRO A 28 6.08 -8.98 -12.97
C PRO A 28 6.09 -7.67 -13.77
N GLN A 29 4.98 -7.37 -14.46
CA GLN A 29 4.85 -6.17 -15.31
C GLN A 29 5.03 -4.88 -14.52
N VAL A 30 4.53 -4.84 -13.28
CA VAL A 30 4.63 -3.68 -12.38
C VAL A 30 6.09 -3.24 -12.16
N VAL A 31 7.04 -4.18 -12.12
CA VAL A 31 8.48 -3.86 -12.01
C VAL A 31 8.95 -3.05 -13.20
N GLY A 32 8.54 -3.44 -14.41
CA GLY A 32 8.89 -2.71 -15.63
C GLY A 32 8.29 -1.31 -15.66
N GLU A 33 7.05 -1.16 -15.20
CA GLU A 33 6.37 0.14 -15.13
C GLU A 33 7.04 1.10 -14.13
N ILE A 34 7.52 0.59 -12.98
CA ILE A 34 8.30 1.39 -12.00
C ILE A 34 9.66 1.78 -12.59
N ILE A 35 10.37 0.83 -13.22
CA ILE A 35 11.65 1.08 -13.88
C ILE A 35 11.50 2.10 -15.02
N ALA A 36 10.39 2.04 -15.77
CA ALA A 36 10.08 3.05 -16.79
C ALA A 36 10.04 4.45 -16.18
N GLY A 37 9.36 4.61 -15.05
CA GLY A 37 9.30 5.88 -14.31
C GLY A 37 10.68 6.39 -13.88
N LEU A 38 11.55 5.50 -13.35
CA LEU A 38 12.93 5.84 -13.00
C LEU A 38 13.73 6.34 -14.22
N LEU A 39 13.58 5.66 -15.37
CA LEU A 39 14.34 5.99 -16.58
C LEU A 39 13.88 7.30 -17.22
N ILE A 40 12.58 7.53 -17.35
CA ILE A 40 12.05 8.77 -17.95
C ILE A 40 12.03 9.95 -16.98
N GLY A 41 12.17 9.68 -15.67
CA GLY A 41 12.13 10.66 -14.60
C GLY A 41 13.43 11.44 -14.42
N PRO A 42 13.46 12.30 -13.36
CA PRO A 42 14.61 13.16 -13.05
C PRO A 42 15.91 12.40 -12.79
N CYS A 43 15.78 11.14 -12.37
CA CYS A 43 16.91 10.29 -11.99
C CYS A 43 17.84 9.95 -13.18
N VAL A 44 17.30 9.82 -14.42
CA VAL A 44 18.10 9.39 -15.59
C VAL A 44 17.92 10.32 -16.79
N LEU A 45 16.76 10.31 -17.45
CA LEU A 45 16.53 11.04 -18.69
C LEU A 45 15.90 12.42 -18.50
N ASN A 46 15.27 12.67 -17.38
CA ASN A 46 14.54 13.91 -17.06
C ASN A 46 13.57 14.36 -18.17
N LEU A 47 12.89 13.41 -18.82
CA LEU A 47 11.91 13.67 -19.87
C LEU A 47 10.56 14.10 -19.31
N VAL A 48 10.19 13.53 -18.16
CA VAL A 48 8.94 13.78 -17.45
C VAL A 48 9.26 14.08 -15.98
N GLN A 49 8.64 15.12 -15.46
CA GLN A 49 8.69 15.48 -14.04
C GLN A 49 7.32 15.27 -13.43
N ILE A 50 7.30 14.92 -12.14
CA ILE A 50 6.05 14.79 -11.40
C ILE A 50 5.35 16.15 -11.33
N SER A 51 4.07 16.18 -11.64
CA SER A 51 3.21 17.36 -11.55
C SER A 51 1.95 16.99 -10.77
N ASP A 52 1.23 17.99 -10.25
CA ASP A 52 -0.03 17.79 -9.54
C ASP A 52 -1.03 17.00 -10.38
N SER A 53 -1.09 17.29 -11.69
CA SER A 53 -1.97 16.56 -12.61
C SER A 53 -1.59 15.07 -12.72
N ILE A 54 -0.30 14.75 -12.85
CA ILE A 54 0.16 13.35 -12.89
C ILE A 54 -0.10 12.67 -11.55
N SER A 55 0.07 13.36 -10.43
CA SER A 55 -0.23 12.85 -9.10
C SER A 55 -1.71 12.49 -8.96
N VAL A 56 -2.63 13.34 -9.42
CA VAL A 56 -4.07 13.04 -9.41
C VAL A 56 -4.40 11.82 -10.27
N PHE A 57 -3.81 11.67 -11.46
CA PHE A 57 -3.99 10.47 -12.28
C PHE A 57 -3.48 9.20 -11.59
N ALA A 58 -2.34 9.31 -10.89
CA ALA A 58 -1.78 8.21 -10.12
C ALA A 58 -2.70 7.81 -8.94
N GLU A 59 -3.23 8.78 -8.20
CA GLU A 59 -4.18 8.55 -7.11
C GLU A 59 -5.47 7.88 -7.59
N ILE A 60 -6.06 8.35 -8.69
CA ILE A 60 -7.21 7.68 -9.30
C ILE A 60 -6.86 6.22 -9.63
N GLY A 61 -5.67 5.97 -10.15
CA GLY A 61 -5.19 4.62 -10.49
C GLY A 61 -5.16 3.68 -9.30
N VAL A 62 -4.61 4.13 -8.17
CA VAL A 62 -4.53 3.29 -6.97
C VAL A 62 -5.89 3.10 -6.31
N VAL A 63 -6.73 4.14 -6.26
CA VAL A 63 -8.11 4.05 -5.76
C VAL A 63 -8.93 3.04 -6.57
N MET A 64 -8.84 3.07 -7.91
CA MET A 64 -9.51 2.09 -8.78
C MET A 64 -8.97 0.67 -8.58
N LEU A 65 -7.65 0.50 -8.41
CA LEU A 65 -7.02 -0.80 -8.13
C LEU A 65 -7.55 -1.40 -6.82
N MET A 66 -7.64 -0.58 -5.77
CA MET A 66 -8.13 -1.04 -4.47
C MET A 66 -9.62 -1.35 -4.50
N PHE A 67 -10.40 -0.60 -5.24
CA PHE A 67 -11.82 -0.87 -5.45
C PHE A 67 -12.06 -2.21 -6.17
N THR A 68 -11.35 -2.48 -7.26
CA THR A 68 -11.44 -3.77 -7.98
C THR A 68 -10.97 -4.93 -7.12
N THR A 69 -9.94 -4.71 -6.29
CA THR A 69 -9.49 -5.69 -5.29
C THR A 69 -10.59 -6.02 -4.29
N GLY A 70 -11.28 -5.00 -3.78
CA GLY A 70 -12.43 -5.16 -2.90
C GLY A 70 -13.58 -5.93 -3.56
N LEU A 71 -13.95 -5.58 -4.80
CA LEU A 71 -14.97 -6.28 -5.58
C LEU A 71 -14.65 -7.77 -5.81
N GLY A 72 -13.37 -8.08 -6.06
CA GLY A 72 -12.89 -9.44 -6.25
C GLY A 72 -12.71 -10.23 -4.96
N THR A 73 -12.92 -9.63 -3.78
CA THR A 73 -12.66 -10.26 -2.49
C THR A 73 -13.72 -11.31 -2.15
N ASN A 74 -13.26 -12.48 -1.68
CA ASN A 74 -14.15 -13.49 -1.10
C ASN A 74 -14.44 -13.13 0.37
N LEU A 75 -15.65 -12.62 0.65
CA LEU A 75 -16.05 -12.14 1.97
C LEU A 75 -15.93 -13.24 3.06
N LYS A 76 -16.20 -14.51 2.74
CA LYS A 76 -16.06 -15.61 3.68
C LYS A 76 -14.60 -15.85 4.08
N GLU A 77 -13.70 -15.78 3.13
CA GLU A 77 -12.26 -15.91 3.39
C GLU A 77 -11.71 -14.68 4.13
N LEU A 78 -12.20 -13.49 3.80
CA LEU A 78 -11.85 -12.25 4.49
C LEU A 78 -12.20 -12.33 5.98
N ILE A 79 -13.42 -12.75 6.33
CA ILE A 79 -13.85 -12.92 7.73
C ILE A 79 -13.00 -13.95 8.46
N LYS A 80 -12.67 -15.07 7.81
CA LYS A 80 -11.80 -16.10 8.39
C LYS A 80 -10.36 -15.62 8.58
N ALA A 81 -9.85 -14.79 7.65
CA ALA A 81 -8.50 -14.24 7.69
C ALA A 81 -8.34 -13.12 8.72
N GLY A 82 -9.41 -12.43 9.12
CA GLY A 82 -9.37 -11.22 9.94
C GLY A 82 -8.52 -11.32 11.21
N PRO A 83 -8.73 -12.29 12.12
CA PRO A 83 -7.90 -12.44 13.32
C PRO A 83 -6.43 -12.71 13.03
N ILE A 84 -6.16 -13.51 11.98
CA ILE A 84 -4.81 -13.83 11.52
C ILE A 84 -4.15 -12.57 10.96
N ALA A 85 -4.86 -11.85 10.11
CA ALA A 85 -4.40 -10.61 9.49
C ALA A 85 -4.10 -9.53 10.53
N THR A 86 -4.93 -9.41 11.58
CA THR A 86 -4.71 -8.48 12.70
C THR A 86 -3.41 -8.78 13.45
N LEU A 87 -3.14 -10.06 13.77
CA LEU A 87 -1.89 -10.43 14.42
C LEU A 87 -0.67 -10.14 13.52
N ILE A 88 -0.77 -10.48 12.23
CA ILE A 88 0.30 -10.22 11.25
C ILE A 88 0.57 -8.71 11.14
N ALA A 89 -0.46 -7.88 11.05
CA ALA A 89 -0.34 -6.43 10.99
C ALA A 89 0.27 -5.85 12.26
N THR A 90 -0.22 -6.26 13.44
CA THR A 90 0.27 -5.74 14.73
C THR A 90 1.76 -6.04 14.91
N VAL A 91 2.21 -7.27 14.69
CA VAL A 91 3.62 -7.65 14.79
C VAL A 91 4.42 -7.01 13.64
N GLY A 92 3.80 -6.93 12.45
CA GLY A 92 4.36 -6.28 11.28
C GLY A 92 4.60 -4.78 11.42
N VAL A 93 3.90 -4.10 12.33
CA VAL A 93 4.16 -2.71 12.74
C VAL A 93 5.19 -2.66 13.88
N ALA A 94 5.03 -3.47 14.91
CA ALA A 94 5.88 -3.40 16.10
C ALA A 94 7.36 -3.70 15.80
N VAL A 95 7.64 -4.72 14.99
CA VAL A 95 9.04 -5.14 14.71
C VAL A 95 9.80 -4.10 13.88
N PRO A 96 9.29 -3.52 12.78
CA PRO A 96 9.96 -2.42 12.09
C PRO A 96 10.06 -1.14 12.91
N LEU A 97 9.06 -0.82 13.74
CA LEU A 97 9.09 0.33 14.64
C LEU A 97 10.31 0.23 15.58
N VAL A 98 10.47 -0.88 16.26
CA VAL A 98 11.61 -1.14 17.15
C VAL A 98 12.91 -1.19 16.35
N GLY A 99 12.93 -1.89 15.21
CA GLY A 99 14.12 -2.03 14.36
C GLY A 99 14.64 -0.69 13.85
N GLY A 100 13.75 0.21 13.41
CA GLY A 100 14.12 1.55 12.95
C GLY A 100 14.58 2.46 14.07
N THR A 101 13.94 2.38 15.25
CA THR A 101 14.37 3.10 16.45
C THR A 101 15.77 2.68 16.88
N LEU A 102 16.05 1.38 16.90
CA LEU A 102 17.38 0.84 17.24
C LEU A 102 18.42 1.20 16.18
N LEU A 103 18.07 1.17 14.91
CA LEU A 103 18.98 1.58 13.83
C LEU A 103 19.41 3.04 14.01
N TYR A 104 18.46 3.94 14.22
CA TYR A 104 18.76 5.35 14.46
C TYR A 104 19.67 5.53 15.68
N GLY A 105 19.34 4.85 16.79
CA GLY A 105 20.17 4.87 18.01
C GLY A 105 21.59 4.35 17.79
N ALA A 106 21.78 3.35 16.93
CA ALA A 106 23.10 2.81 16.61
C ALA A 106 23.97 3.78 15.78
N PHE A 107 23.37 4.63 14.93
CA PHE A 107 24.09 5.62 14.12
C PHE A 107 24.34 6.94 14.86
N TYR A 108 23.38 7.39 15.66
CA TYR A 108 23.38 8.75 16.24
C TYR A 108 23.42 8.76 17.77
N GLY A 109 23.49 7.60 18.40
CA GLY A 109 23.48 7.44 19.86
C GLY A 109 22.09 7.15 20.43
N PHE A 110 22.05 6.36 21.51
CA PHE A 110 20.80 6.04 22.20
C PHE A 110 20.42 7.17 23.14
N ALA A 111 19.27 7.75 22.91
CA ALA A 111 18.73 8.85 23.69
C ALA A 111 17.81 8.37 24.82
N ALA A 112 17.72 9.16 25.90
CA ALA A 112 16.82 8.89 27.02
C ALA A 112 15.35 8.95 26.54
N VAL A 113 14.52 8.05 27.07
CA VAL A 113 13.09 8.01 26.77
C VAL A 113 12.45 9.37 27.12
N GLY A 114 11.73 9.95 26.15
CA GLY A 114 11.08 11.26 26.29
C GLY A 114 11.90 12.44 25.78
N SER A 115 13.17 12.24 25.37
CA SER A 115 13.97 13.29 24.74
C SER A 115 13.55 13.53 23.28
N PRO A 116 13.84 14.72 22.71
CA PRO A 116 13.58 14.99 21.28
C PRO A 116 14.24 13.98 20.35
N GLU A 117 15.47 13.57 20.66
CA GLU A 117 16.23 12.58 19.90
C GLU A 117 15.59 11.19 19.97
N PHE A 118 14.99 10.82 21.10
CA PHE A 118 14.23 9.58 21.23
C PHE A 118 12.98 9.61 20.32
N TYR A 119 12.25 10.73 20.29
CA TYR A 119 11.09 10.86 19.39
C TYR A 119 11.50 10.87 17.92
N ARG A 120 12.67 11.43 17.59
CA ARG A 120 13.23 11.36 16.24
C ARG A 120 13.53 9.91 15.84
N ALA A 121 14.18 9.15 16.71
CA ALA A 121 14.45 7.73 16.50
C ALA A 121 13.16 6.93 16.32
N LEU A 122 12.15 7.17 17.16
CA LEU A 122 10.85 6.53 17.10
C LEU A 122 10.09 6.87 15.80
N PHE A 123 10.24 8.11 15.34
CA PHE A 123 9.64 8.56 14.08
C PHE A 123 10.29 7.88 12.86
N ILE A 124 11.61 7.72 12.85
CA ILE A 124 12.32 6.94 11.83
C ILE A 124 11.83 5.48 11.81
N GLY A 125 11.61 4.89 12.99
CA GLY A 125 10.96 3.59 13.12
C GLY A 125 9.53 3.59 12.54
N THR A 126 8.76 4.63 12.80
CA THR A 126 7.38 4.78 12.27
C THR A 126 7.36 4.82 10.75
N ILE A 127 8.29 5.50 10.09
CA ILE A 127 8.42 5.48 8.62
C ILE A 127 8.61 4.05 8.11
N MET A 128 9.39 3.23 8.83
CA MET A 128 9.63 1.84 8.45
C MET A 128 8.39 0.93 8.63
N THR A 129 7.37 1.34 9.35
CA THR A 129 6.17 0.50 9.55
C THR A 129 5.26 0.48 8.33
N ALA A 130 5.15 1.59 7.60
CA ALA A 130 4.23 1.77 6.49
C ALA A 130 4.38 0.66 5.44
N THR A 131 3.26 0.16 4.91
CA THR A 131 3.23 -0.88 3.87
C THR A 131 2.52 -0.36 2.63
N SER A 132 2.98 -0.70 1.43
CA SER A 132 2.24 -0.43 0.19
C SER A 132 1.37 -1.63 -0.17
N VAL A 133 0.06 -1.46 -0.03
CA VAL A 133 -0.92 -2.47 -0.41
C VAL A 133 -0.97 -2.65 -1.93
N SER A 134 -0.91 -1.53 -2.66
CA SER A 134 -1.16 -1.44 -4.10
C SER A 134 -0.21 -2.31 -4.93
N ILE A 135 1.09 -2.24 -4.65
CA ILE A 135 2.12 -3.00 -5.38
C ILE A 135 1.98 -4.50 -5.10
N THR A 136 1.73 -4.85 -3.85
CA THR A 136 1.53 -6.25 -3.44
C THR A 136 0.26 -6.82 -4.09
N VAL A 137 -0.83 -6.07 -4.11
CA VAL A 137 -2.09 -6.44 -4.77
C VAL A 137 -1.87 -6.67 -6.27
N ALA A 138 -1.25 -5.70 -6.97
CA ALA A 138 -0.96 -5.82 -8.39
C ALA A 138 -0.08 -7.04 -8.69
N THR A 139 0.91 -7.31 -7.84
CA THR A 139 1.78 -8.49 -7.97
C THR A 139 1.00 -9.78 -7.76
N LEU A 140 0.19 -9.89 -6.71
CA LEU A 140 -0.62 -11.07 -6.44
C LEU A 140 -1.67 -11.30 -7.52
N GLN A 141 -2.23 -10.22 -8.09
CA GLN A 141 -3.17 -10.27 -9.21
C GLN A 141 -2.48 -10.83 -10.47
N GLU A 142 -1.30 -10.30 -10.81
CA GLU A 142 -0.52 -10.79 -11.96
C GLU A 142 -0.08 -12.24 -11.80
N LEU A 143 0.24 -12.67 -10.57
CA LEU A 143 0.58 -14.06 -10.26
C LEU A 143 -0.64 -14.99 -10.16
N GLY A 144 -1.86 -14.47 -10.20
CA GLY A 144 -3.10 -15.25 -10.09
C GLY A 144 -3.42 -15.75 -8.67
N HIS A 145 -2.77 -15.19 -7.64
CA HIS A 145 -2.92 -15.62 -6.24
C HIS A 145 -3.68 -14.63 -5.35
N LEU A 146 -4.20 -13.52 -5.90
CA LEU A 146 -4.91 -12.48 -5.14
C LEU A 146 -6.14 -13.04 -4.40
N LYS A 147 -6.94 -13.86 -5.07
CA LYS A 147 -8.18 -14.45 -4.51
C LYS A 147 -7.95 -15.70 -3.66
N SER A 148 -6.70 -16.14 -3.47
CA SER A 148 -6.37 -17.26 -2.58
C SER A 148 -6.45 -16.83 -1.10
N PHE A 149 -6.62 -17.78 -0.18
CA PHE A 149 -6.62 -17.48 1.26
C PHE A 149 -5.34 -16.75 1.70
N LEU A 150 -4.18 -17.14 1.16
CA LEU A 150 -2.91 -16.48 1.41
C LEU A 150 -2.91 -15.04 0.89
N GLY A 151 -3.37 -14.81 -0.35
CA GLY A 151 -3.50 -13.48 -0.94
C GLY A 151 -4.47 -12.60 -0.15
N THR A 152 -5.65 -13.12 0.17
CA THR A 152 -6.65 -12.42 1.01
C THR A 152 -6.07 -12.08 2.38
N THR A 153 -5.31 -12.99 3.01
CA THR A 153 -4.67 -12.74 4.31
C THR A 153 -3.64 -11.60 4.21
N ILE A 154 -2.80 -11.59 3.17
CA ILE A 154 -1.80 -10.53 2.95
C ILE A 154 -2.48 -9.18 2.75
N VAL A 155 -3.50 -9.11 1.88
CA VAL A 155 -4.23 -7.86 1.62
C VAL A 155 -4.95 -7.36 2.86
N SER A 156 -5.63 -8.24 3.58
CA SER A 156 -6.31 -7.89 4.83
C SER A 156 -5.33 -7.38 5.90
N ALA A 157 -4.17 -8.04 6.02
CA ALA A 157 -3.12 -7.61 6.94
C ALA A 157 -2.57 -6.22 6.56
N ALA A 158 -2.38 -5.95 5.26
CA ALA A 158 -1.89 -4.67 4.79
C ALA A 158 -2.90 -3.53 5.04
N VAL A 159 -4.21 -3.76 4.81
CA VAL A 159 -5.26 -2.77 5.12
C VAL A 159 -5.35 -2.49 6.62
N ILE A 160 -5.22 -3.51 7.48
CA ILE A 160 -5.18 -3.32 8.93
C ILE A 160 -3.90 -2.61 9.37
N ASP A 161 -2.76 -2.91 8.71
CA ASP A 161 -1.46 -2.27 8.94
C ASP A 161 -1.53 -0.74 8.69
N ASP A 162 -2.23 -0.30 7.66
CA ASP A 162 -2.46 1.13 7.38
C ASP A 162 -3.19 1.82 8.54
N VAL A 163 -4.23 1.20 9.08
CA VAL A 163 -4.96 1.73 10.24
C VAL A 163 -4.06 1.79 11.48
N ILE A 164 -3.32 0.73 11.78
CA ILE A 164 -2.39 0.69 12.93
C ILE A 164 -1.27 1.72 12.71
N GLY A 165 -0.77 1.88 11.48
CA GLY A 165 0.25 2.85 11.11
C GLY A 165 -0.17 4.30 11.41
N ILE A 166 -1.41 4.67 11.08
CA ILE A 166 -1.98 6.00 11.40
C ILE A 166 -2.06 6.19 12.92
N VAL A 167 -2.49 5.17 13.66
CA VAL A 167 -2.54 5.23 15.13
C VAL A 167 -1.14 5.45 15.71
N VAL A 168 -0.14 4.67 15.27
CA VAL A 168 1.26 4.80 15.72
C VAL A 168 1.81 6.18 15.38
N LEU A 169 1.61 6.65 14.14
CA LEU A 169 2.03 7.99 13.72
C LEU A 169 1.46 9.08 14.63
N THR A 170 0.16 9.02 14.91
CA THR A 170 -0.51 10.00 15.78
C THR A 170 -0.01 9.94 17.21
N CYS A 171 0.28 8.73 17.75
CA CYS A 171 0.90 8.58 19.06
C CYS A 171 2.27 9.26 19.13
N VAL A 172 3.11 9.00 18.12
CA VAL A 172 4.48 9.54 18.08
C VAL A 172 4.47 11.06 17.92
N LEU A 173 3.60 11.59 17.04
CA LEU A 173 3.43 13.03 16.86
C LEU A 173 2.88 13.71 18.10
N GLY A 174 1.84 13.14 18.72
CA GLY A 174 1.25 13.67 19.97
C GLY A 174 2.22 13.66 21.12
N ALA A 175 3.05 12.63 21.25
CA ALA A 175 4.08 12.54 22.29
C ALA A 175 5.25 13.52 22.05
N SER A 176 5.64 13.72 20.78
CA SER A 176 6.73 14.66 20.43
C SER A 176 6.34 16.14 20.62
N SER A 177 5.04 16.47 20.42
CA SER A 177 4.53 17.85 20.56
C SER A 177 4.05 18.21 21.96
N GLY A 178 4.05 17.26 22.90
CA GLY A 178 3.55 17.46 24.26
C GLY A 178 2.01 17.63 24.38
N THR A 179 1.30 17.52 23.26
CA THR A 179 -0.17 17.68 23.19
C THR A 179 -0.86 16.33 23.21
N GLY A 180 -0.89 15.60 24.28
CA GLY A 180 -1.41 14.22 24.40
C GLY A 180 -2.87 13.95 23.93
N THR A 181 -3.42 14.77 23.05
CA THR A 181 -4.85 14.81 22.67
C THR A 181 -5.23 14.02 21.40
N GLY A 182 -4.27 13.39 20.71
CA GLY A 182 -4.51 12.82 19.38
C GLY A 182 -5.09 11.40 19.34
N LEU A 183 -4.64 10.52 20.24
CA LEU A 183 -4.91 9.08 20.16
C LEU A 183 -6.39 8.72 20.25
N GLY A 184 -7.08 9.29 21.24
CA GLY A 184 -8.52 9.03 21.43
C GLY A 184 -9.34 9.45 20.22
N LYS A 185 -9.00 10.59 19.60
CA LYS A 185 -9.68 11.09 18.42
C LYS A 185 -9.48 10.15 17.21
N VAL A 186 -8.25 9.67 17.00
CA VAL A 186 -7.96 8.74 15.89
C VAL A 186 -8.70 7.41 16.07
N LEU A 187 -8.67 6.84 17.28
CA LEU A 187 -9.41 5.60 17.55
C LEU A 187 -10.92 5.77 17.36
N VAL A 188 -11.48 6.87 17.86
CA VAL A 188 -12.91 7.19 17.69
C VAL A 188 -13.24 7.39 16.21
N ASN A 189 -12.43 8.17 15.46
CA ASN A 189 -12.64 8.38 14.03
C ASN A 189 -12.57 7.06 13.25
N THR A 190 -11.62 6.19 13.58
CA THR A 190 -11.49 4.87 12.94
C THR A 190 -12.73 4.01 13.19
N LEU A 191 -13.21 3.95 14.44
CA LEU A 191 -14.43 3.22 14.77
C LEU A 191 -15.67 3.80 14.09
N LEU A 192 -15.80 5.14 14.07
CA LEU A 192 -16.87 5.84 13.40
C LEU A 192 -16.83 5.60 11.88
N PHE A 193 -15.65 5.59 11.27
CA PHE A 193 -15.51 5.26 9.85
C PHE A 193 -16.04 3.86 9.54
N PHE A 194 -15.63 2.84 10.28
CA PHE A 194 -16.13 1.48 10.06
C PHE A 194 -17.63 1.36 10.32
N ALA A 195 -18.16 2.04 11.35
CA ALA A 195 -19.61 2.09 11.61
C ALA A 195 -20.36 2.77 10.45
N THR A 196 -19.85 3.90 9.96
CA THR A 196 -20.40 4.62 8.80
C THR A 196 -20.31 3.78 7.54
N ALA A 197 -19.17 3.13 7.30
CA ALA A 197 -18.96 2.25 6.15
C ALA A 197 -19.95 1.08 6.14
N VAL A 198 -20.23 0.48 7.31
CA VAL A 198 -21.25 -0.57 7.44
C VAL A 198 -22.66 0.01 7.18
N GLY A 199 -23.01 1.14 7.80
CA GLY A 199 -24.33 1.74 7.65
C GLY A 199 -24.62 2.20 6.22
N VAL A 200 -23.75 3.02 5.64
CA VAL A 200 -23.85 3.50 4.26
C VAL A 200 -23.71 2.32 3.29
N GLY A 201 -22.79 1.41 3.59
CA GLY A 201 -22.55 0.20 2.80
C GLY A 201 -23.78 -0.67 2.68
N LEU A 202 -24.50 -0.94 3.77
CA LEU A 202 -25.75 -1.71 3.73
C LEU A 202 -26.81 -0.98 2.90
N ALA A 203 -27.00 0.32 3.09
CA ALA A 203 -27.96 1.11 2.32
C ALA A 203 -27.67 1.06 0.81
N VAL A 204 -26.40 1.27 0.45
CA VAL A 204 -25.94 1.21 -0.96
C VAL A 204 -26.04 -0.22 -1.50
N HIS A 205 -25.66 -1.23 -0.74
CA HIS A 205 -25.76 -2.63 -1.14
C HIS A 205 -27.21 -3.02 -1.51
N TYR A 206 -28.17 -2.70 -0.65
CA TYR A 206 -29.59 -2.99 -0.94
C TYR A 206 -30.12 -2.17 -2.12
N GLY A 207 -29.76 -0.89 -2.22
CA GLY A 207 -30.10 -0.04 -3.36
C GLY A 207 -29.53 -0.56 -4.68
N MET A 208 -28.26 -0.95 -4.67
CA MET A 208 -27.58 -1.52 -5.86
C MET A 208 -28.15 -2.88 -6.23
N LYS A 209 -28.44 -3.75 -5.28
CA LYS A 209 -29.09 -5.04 -5.52
C LYS A 209 -30.49 -4.89 -6.14
N TRP A 210 -31.24 -3.87 -5.72
CA TRP A 210 -32.51 -3.53 -6.34
C TRP A 210 -32.32 -3.04 -7.79
N LEU A 211 -31.32 -2.20 -8.05
CA LEU A 211 -30.98 -1.68 -9.37
C LEU A 211 -30.52 -2.80 -10.31
N ASP A 212 -29.69 -3.72 -9.82
CA ASP A 212 -29.16 -4.87 -10.53
C ASP A 212 -30.27 -5.81 -11.00
N LYS A 213 -31.21 -6.16 -10.11
CA LYS A 213 -32.39 -6.98 -10.46
C LYS A 213 -33.25 -6.34 -11.54
N ARG A 214 -33.32 -5.01 -11.60
CA ARG A 214 -34.17 -4.28 -12.56
C ARG A 214 -33.50 -4.08 -13.91
N ASN A 215 -32.18 -3.95 -13.94
CA ASN A 215 -31.38 -3.65 -15.14
C ASN A 215 -30.01 -4.33 -15.06
N PRO A 216 -29.93 -5.67 -15.19
CA PRO A 216 -28.66 -6.39 -15.09
C PRO A 216 -27.70 -6.02 -16.22
N HIS A 217 -26.40 -6.07 -15.93
CA HIS A 217 -25.29 -5.86 -16.89
C HIS A 217 -25.31 -4.50 -17.61
N THR A 218 -25.82 -3.46 -16.96
CA THR A 218 -25.90 -2.13 -17.54
C THR A 218 -24.69 -1.27 -17.15
N GLN A 219 -24.31 -0.36 -18.05
CA GLN A 219 -23.29 0.66 -17.75
C GLN A 219 -23.62 1.52 -16.54
N ARG A 220 -24.93 1.68 -16.23
CA ARG A 220 -25.40 2.46 -15.06
C ARG A 220 -24.89 1.89 -13.75
N ILE A 221 -24.85 0.56 -13.61
CA ILE A 221 -24.35 -0.11 -12.41
C ILE A 221 -22.87 0.23 -12.21
N THR A 222 -22.07 0.16 -13.27
CA THR A 222 -20.65 0.52 -13.20
C THR A 222 -20.45 1.99 -12.81
N ILE A 223 -21.25 2.91 -13.40
CA ILE A 223 -21.15 4.35 -13.10
C ILE A 223 -21.48 4.61 -11.62
N VAL A 224 -22.57 4.04 -11.10
CA VAL A 224 -22.98 4.23 -9.70
C VAL A 224 -21.96 3.59 -8.76
N SER A 225 -21.42 2.41 -9.11
CA SER A 225 -20.36 1.75 -8.33
C SER A 225 -19.08 2.58 -8.26
N MET A 226 -18.66 3.21 -9.36
CA MET A 226 -17.51 4.10 -9.39
C MET A 226 -17.75 5.38 -8.57
N ALA A 227 -18.93 5.99 -8.70
CA ALA A 227 -19.29 7.15 -7.88
C ALA A 227 -19.28 6.81 -6.39
N PHE A 228 -19.76 5.63 -6.03
CA PHE A 228 -19.70 5.13 -4.65
C PHE A 228 -18.26 4.90 -4.18
N CYS A 229 -17.40 4.34 -5.03
CA CYS A 229 -15.97 4.18 -4.74
C CYS A 229 -15.31 5.52 -4.39
N PHE A 230 -15.42 6.52 -5.26
CA PHE A 230 -14.84 7.84 -5.02
C PHE A 230 -15.45 8.57 -3.81
N ALA A 231 -16.77 8.41 -3.59
CA ALA A 231 -17.41 8.97 -2.40
C ALA A 231 -16.86 8.35 -1.10
N MET A 232 -16.67 7.03 -1.07
CA MET A 232 -16.10 6.35 0.10
C MET A 232 -14.62 6.67 0.31
N ALA A 233 -13.84 6.81 -0.77
CA ALA A 233 -12.45 7.26 -0.70
C ALA A 233 -12.37 8.69 -0.09
N TYR A 234 -13.16 9.62 -0.60
CA TYR A 234 -13.27 10.99 -0.08
C TYR A 234 -13.72 11.04 1.39
N ILE A 235 -14.78 10.28 1.75
CA ILE A 235 -15.28 10.22 3.12
C ILE A 235 -14.21 9.67 4.08
N ALA A 236 -13.48 8.64 3.68
CA ALA A 236 -12.41 8.03 4.49
C ALA A 236 -11.33 9.06 4.83
N GLU A 237 -10.85 9.79 3.85
CA GLU A 237 -9.73 10.71 4.01
C GLU A 237 -10.15 12.02 4.66
N GLU A 238 -11.17 12.71 4.12
CA GLU A 238 -11.56 14.06 4.55
C GLU A 238 -12.20 14.08 5.94
N TYR A 239 -13.11 13.14 6.23
CA TYR A 239 -13.87 13.17 7.50
C TYR A 239 -13.23 12.33 8.60
N PHE A 240 -12.53 11.26 8.25
CA PHE A 240 -12.02 10.32 9.25
C PHE A 240 -10.49 10.27 9.31
N GLY A 241 -9.76 10.88 8.35
CA GLY A 241 -8.30 10.85 8.28
C GLY A 241 -7.72 9.45 8.02
N ILE A 242 -8.50 8.61 7.36
CA ILE A 242 -8.10 7.26 6.93
C ILE A 242 -7.77 7.31 5.44
N ALA A 243 -6.75 6.57 5.01
CA ALA A 243 -6.33 6.58 3.62
C ALA A 243 -7.51 6.31 2.64
N ASP A 244 -7.62 7.10 1.58
CA ASP A 244 -8.60 7.01 0.51
C ASP A 244 -8.68 5.60 -0.11
N ILE A 245 -7.50 4.96 -0.30
CA ILE A 245 -7.39 3.57 -0.77
C ILE A 245 -8.15 2.58 0.10
N THR A 246 -8.18 2.79 1.43
CA THR A 246 -8.96 1.96 2.37
C THR A 246 -10.46 2.16 2.16
N GLY A 247 -10.90 3.42 1.96
CA GLY A 247 -12.29 3.73 1.62
C GLY A 247 -12.73 3.05 0.32
N ALA A 248 -11.90 3.10 -0.71
CA ALA A 248 -12.15 2.45 -1.99
C ALA A 248 -12.22 0.92 -1.87
N TYR A 249 -11.30 0.30 -1.11
CA TYR A 249 -11.31 -1.14 -0.86
C TYR A 249 -12.59 -1.58 -0.15
N ILE A 250 -13.02 -0.86 0.88
CA ILE A 250 -14.26 -1.14 1.61
C ILE A 250 -15.48 -0.96 0.70
N ALA A 251 -15.51 0.06 -0.16
CA ALA A 251 -16.57 0.22 -1.14
C ALA A 251 -16.67 -1.00 -2.06
N GLY A 252 -15.54 -1.56 -2.50
CA GLY A 252 -15.49 -2.81 -3.26
C GLY A 252 -16.02 -4.00 -2.47
N ILE A 253 -15.64 -4.15 -1.20
CA ILE A 253 -16.14 -5.23 -0.31
C ILE A 253 -17.67 -5.14 -0.14
N VAL A 254 -18.21 -3.95 0.03
CA VAL A 254 -19.67 -3.74 0.15
C VAL A 254 -20.41 -4.27 -1.06
N LEU A 255 -19.84 -4.11 -2.25
CA LEU A 255 -20.43 -4.51 -3.52
C LEU A 255 -20.02 -5.92 -3.99
N CYS A 256 -19.04 -6.59 -3.35
CA CYS A 256 -18.49 -7.87 -3.80
C CYS A 256 -19.51 -9.03 -3.84
N THR A 257 -20.62 -8.92 -3.11
CA THR A 257 -21.68 -9.95 -3.07
C THR A 257 -22.83 -9.69 -4.05
N MET A 258 -22.73 -8.65 -4.90
CA MET A 258 -23.70 -8.39 -5.96
C MET A 258 -23.51 -9.36 -7.13
N ASP A 259 -24.60 -9.66 -7.83
CA ASP A 259 -24.57 -10.55 -9.01
C ASP A 259 -23.69 -9.96 -10.12
N ASP A 260 -23.71 -8.64 -10.29
CA ASP A 260 -22.90 -7.89 -11.29
C ASP A 260 -21.51 -7.44 -10.79
N ALA A 261 -21.06 -7.87 -9.60
CA ALA A 261 -19.76 -7.50 -9.06
C ALA A 261 -18.60 -7.78 -10.05
N SER A 262 -18.58 -8.98 -10.63
CA SER A 262 -17.56 -9.37 -11.62
C SER A 262 -17.66 -8.60 -12.95
N TYR A 263 -18.85 -8.12 -13.32
CA TYR A 263 -19.02 -7.26 -14.48
C TYR A 263 -18.42 -5.87 -14.23
N VAL A 264 -18.71 -5.29 -13.07
CA VAL A 264 -18.14 -4.00 -12.64
C VAL A 264 -16.62 -4.10 -12.50
N GLU A 265 -16.12 -5.14 -11.80
CA GLU A 265 -14.69 -5.43 -11.62
C GLU A 265 -13.95 -5.35 -12.97
N ARG A 266 -14.40 -6.13 -13.96
CA ARG A 266 -13.76 -6.18 -15.30
C ARG A 266 -13.80 -4.85 -16.03
N ARG A 267 -14.88 -4.08 -15.93
CA ARG A 267 -15.00 -2.78 -16.60
C ARG A 267 -14.06 -1.74 -16.01
N VAL A 268 -14.00 -1.69 -14.70
CA VAL A 268 -13.11 -0.76 -13.96
C VAL A 268 -11.65 -1.15 -14.19
N ASP A 269 -11.32 -2.46 -14.12
CA ASP A 269 -9.97 -2.98 -14.32
C ASP A 269 -9.43 -2.62 -15.72
N ILE A 270 -10.23 -2.75 -16.78
CA ILE A 270 -9.82 -2.36 -18.14
C ILE A 270 -9.45 -0.86 -18.19
N SER A 271 -10.29 0.01 -17.61
CA SER A 271 -10.05 1.45 -17.62
C SER A 271 -8.78 1.80 -16.83
N ASN A 272 -8.61 1.15 -15.68
CA ASN A 272 -7.43 1.33 -14.84
C ASN A 272 -6.15 0.84 -15.54
N TYR A 273 -6.16 -0.37 -16.06
CA TYR A 273 -5.02 -1.00 -16.74
C TYR A 273 -4.51 -0.20 -17.95
N VAL A 274 -5.41 0.42 -18.71
CA VAL A 274 -5.04 1.17 -19.93
C VAL A 274 -4.40 2.51 -19.62
N LEU A 275 -4.90 3.22 -18.60
CA LEU A 275 -4.54 4.63 -18.38
C LEU A 275 -3.94 4.87 -17.00
N PHE A 276 -4.68 4.57 -15.93
CA PHE A 276 -4.33 5.07 -14.60
C PHE A 276 -3.24 4.25 -13.90
N ALA A 277 -3.30 2.92 -13.95
CA ALA A 277 -2.33 2.06 -13.30
C ALA A 277 -0.89 2.25 -13.83
N PRO A 278 -0.64 2.36 -15.16
CA PRO A 278 0.70 2.69 -15.65
C PRO A 278 1.24 4.02 -15.15
N VAL A 279 0.37 5.03 -15.01
CA VAL A 279 0.75 6.34 -14.46
C VAL A 279 1.09 6.21 -12.98
N PHE A 280 0.30 5.46 -12.21
CA PHE A 280 0.56 5.19 -10.80
C PHE A 280 1.92 4.51 -10.59
N PHE A 281 2.18 3.38 -11.25
CA PHE A 281 3.44 2.67 -11.05
C PHE A 281 4.65 3.45 -11.55
N ALA A 282 4.54 4.13 -12.69
CA ALA A 282 5.61 5.00 -13.18
C ALA A 282 5.84 6.21 -12.24
N SER A 283 4.80 6.75 -11.60
CA SER A 283 4.93 7.89 -10.68
C SER A 283 5.83 7.57 -9.48
N ILE A 284 5.92 6.31 -9.07
CA ILE A 284 6.84 5.85 -8.01
C ILE A 284 8.28 6.12 -8.43
N GLY A 285 8.63 5.76 -9.67
CA GLY A 285 9.94 6.04 -10.23
C GLY A 285 10.19 7.54 -10.49
N LEU A 286 9.18 8.27 -10.98
CA LEU A 286 9.27 9.71 -11.24
C LEU A 286 9.52 10.55 -9.98
N LYS A 287 9.04 10.10 -8.81
CA LYS A 287 9.28 10.78 -7.51
C LYS A 287 10.70 10.58 -6.98
N THR A 288 11.51 9.74 -7.63
CA THR A 288 12.87 9.43 -7.19
C THR A 288 13.83 10.53 -7.61
N ASP A 289 14.52 11.13 -6.63
CA ASP A 289 15.62 12.05 -6.82
C ASP A 289 16.78 11.61 -5.91
N ILE A 290 17.94 11.37 -6.53
CA ILE A 290 19.15 10.91 -5.84
C ILE A 290 20.27 11.97 -5.79
N SER A 291 19.98 13.19 -6.20
CA SER A 291 20.98 14.28 -6.32
C SER A 291 21.58 14.70 -4.98
N GLY A 292 20.93 14.43 -3.85
CA GLY A 292 21.38 14.79 -2.50
C GLY A 292 22.20 13.74 -1.76
N LEU A 293 22.63 12.62 -2.40
CA LEU A 293 23.33 11.53 -1.74
C LEU A 293 24.82 11.87 -1.50
N THR A 294 25.22 11.98 -0.23
CA THR A 294 26.61 11.96 0.21
C THR A 294 27.04 10.55 0.66
N PRO A 295 28.35 10.19 0.66
CA PRO A 295 28.80 8.85 1.09
C PRO A 295 28.38 8.47 2.51
N GLU A 296 28.34 9.43 3.44
CA GLU A 296 27.95 9.21 4.83
C GLU A 296 26.47 8.87 4.95
N ILE A 297 25.63 9.61 4.22
CA ILE A 297 24.17 9.38 4.16
C ILE A 297 23.87 8.07 3.44
N LEU A 298 24.67 7.71 2.43
CA LEU A 298 24.48 6.49 1.66
C LEU A 298 24.58 5.24 2.55
N LEU A 299 25.51 5.18 3.50
CA LEU A 299 25.62 4.05 4.42
C LEU A 299 24.36 3.93 5.30
N PHE A 300 23.89 5.06 5.84
CA PHE A 300 22.62 5.07 6.59
C PHE A 300 21.45 4.61 5.71
N CYS A 301 21.34 5.11 4.48
CA CYS A 301 20.28 4.73 3.55
C CYS A 301 20.28 3.22 3.25
N ILE A 302 21.45 2.63 3.02
CA ILE A 302 21.59 1.19 2.76
C ILE A 302 21.13 0.40 4.00
N CYS A 303 21.64 0.75 5.18
CA CYS A 303 21.23 0.10 6.43
C CYS A 303 19.72 0.27 6.69
N PHE A 304 19.19 1.48 6.44
CA PHE A 304 17.77 1.78 6.59
C PHE A 304 16.90 0.88 5.70
N VAL A 305 17.26 0.73 4.42
CA VAL A 305 16.56 -0.16 3.49
C VAL A 305 16.62 -1.60 3.95
N ILE A 306 17.81 -2.10 4.29
CA ILE A 306 18.02 -3.49 4.72
C ILE A 306 17.20 -3.80 5.97
N VAL A 307 17.29 -2.95 6.99
CA VAL A 307 16.57 -3.12 8.27
C VAL A 307 15.07 -3.05 8.05
N ALA A 308 14.58 -2.10 7.25
CA ALA A 308 13.15 -1.97 6.96
C ALA A 308 12.58 -3.21 6.27
N LEU A 309 13.30 -3.80 5.31
CA LEU A 309 12.89 -5.03 4.61
C LEU A 309 12.92 -6.24 5.54
N ILE A 310 14.05 -6.44 6.22
CA ILE A 310 14.27 -7.61 7.09
C ILE A 310 13.29 -7.62 8.26
N THR A 311 13.11 -6.50 8.94
CA THR A 311 12.21 -6.41 10.11
C THR A 311 10.77 -6.71 9.74
N LYS A 312 10.31 -6.26 8.56
CA LYS A 312 8.95 -6.56 8.09
C LYS A 312 8.80 -8.03 7.71
N ILE A 313 9.77 -8.59 6.97
CA ILE A 313 9.76 -10.01 6.61
C ILE A 313 9.73 -10.88 7.87
N ILE A 314 10.60 -10.59 8.85
CA ILE A 314 10.68 -11.35 10.11
C ILE A 314 9.37 -11.16 10.90
N GLY A 315 8.93 -9.92 11.12
CA GLY A 315 7.75 -9.62 11.92
C GLY A 315 6.49 -10.30 11.37
N CYS A 316 6.16 -10.03 10.12
CA CYS A 316 4.97 -10.61 9.48
C CYS A 316 5.13 -12.12 9.24
N GLY A 317 6.32 -12.60 8.87
CA GLY A 317 6.59 -14.00 8.64
C GLY A 317 6.49 -14.85 9.91
N LEU A 318 7.06 -14.39 11.02
CA LEU A 318 6.92 -15.09 12.31
C LEU A 318 5.48 -15.05 12.82
N ALA A 319 4.77 -13.93 12.70
CA ALA A 319 3.36 -13.84 13.05
C ALA A 319 2.51 -14.83 12.22
N ALA A 320 2.76 -14.93 10.92
CA ALA A 320 2.10 -15.91 10.06
C ALA A 320 2.44 -17.36 10.50
N LYS A 321 3.68 -17.61 10.87
CA LYS A 321 4.10 -18.94 11.40
C LYS A 321 3.38 -19.28 12.70
N LEU A 322 3.22 -18.33 13.60
CA LEU A 322 2.42 -18.51 14.83
C LEU A 322 0.96 -18.83 14.51
N CYS A 323 0.43 -18.28 13.41
CA CYS A 323 -0.89 -18.60 12.87
C CYS A 323 -0.96 -19.94 12.10
N ARG A 324 0.05 -20.81 12.21
CA ARG A 324 0.10 -22.16 11.61
C ARG A 324 0.28 -22.19 10.09
N PHE A 325 0.74 -21.13 9.46
CA PHE A 325 1.17 -21.20 8.06
C PHE A 325 2.42 -22.09 7.90
N SER A 326 2.60 -22.66 6.71
CA SER A 326 3.85 -23.31 6.34
C SER A 326 5.01 -22.32 6.36
N TRP A 327 6.26 -22.75 6.50
CA TRP A 327 7.42 -21.84 6.41
C TRP A 327 7.48 -21.08 5.07
N GLY A 328 7.14 -21.76 3.97
CA GLY A 328 7.09 -21.15 2.65
C GLY A 328 6.01 -20.07 2.54
N ASP A 329 4.82 -20.33 3.08
CA ASP A 329 3.73 -19.35 3.05
C ASP A 329 3.95 -18.20 4.04
N SER A 330 4.55 -18.48 5.22
CA SER A 330 4.98 -17.46 6.17
C SER A 330 5.97 -16.49 5.55
N LEU A 331 6.94 -17.00 4.78
CA LEU A 331 7.88 -16.16 4.05
C LEU A 331 7.19 -15.32 2.96
N LYS A 332 6.22 -15.90 2.24
CA LYS A 332 5.42 -15.14 1.25
C LYS A 332 4.61 -14.01 1.92
N VAL A 333 4.04 -14.26 3.10
CA VAL A 333 3.36 -13.21 3.89
C VAL A 333 4.35 -12.10 4.25
N GLY A 334 5.52 -12.45 4.81
CA GLY A 334 6.54 -11.48 5.17
C GLY A 334 7.01 -10.63 3.97
N VAL A 335 7.29 -11.30 2.85
CA VAL A 335 7.71 -10.63 1.60
C VAL A 335 6.57 -9.81 1.00
N GLY A 336 5.32 -10.30 1.03
CA GLY A 336 4.16 -9.55 0.57
C GLY A 336 3.90 -8.27 1.37
N MET A 337 4.29 -8.25 2.64
CA MET A 337 4.15 -7.09 3.54
C MET A 337 5.38 -6.16 3.53
N MET A 338 6.48 -6.50 2.88
CA MET A 338 7.71 -5.70 2.94
C MET A 338 7.71 -4.48 2.01
N THR A 339 6.76 -4.36 1.09
CA THR A 339 6.69 -3.26 0.12
C THR A 339 6.38 -1.94 0.81
N ARG A 340 7.08 -0.89 0.42
CA ARG A 340 6.81 0.49 0.85
C ARG A 340 6.33 1.31 -0.34
N GLY A 341 5.52 2.34 -0.08
CA GLY A 341 4.95 3.18 -1.11
C GLY A 341 4.61 4.58 -0.60
N GLU A 342 3.50 5.09 -1.09
CA GLU A 342 2.97 6.43 -0.83
C GLU A 342 2.79 6.73 0.66
N VAL A 343 2.34 5.79 1.46
CA VAL A 343 2.14 5.98 2.91
C VAL A 343 3.45 6.32 3.62
N ALA A 344 4.55 5.63 3.27
CA ALA A 344 5.88 5.94 3.85
C ALA A 344 6.32 7.36 3.49
N LEU A 345 6.01 7.81 2.26
CA LEU A 345 6.31 9.16 1.79
C LEU A 345 5.51 10.22 2.56
N ILE A 346 4.21 10.00 2.73
CA ILE A 346 3.31 10.90 3.49
C ILE A 346 3.77 11.02 4.93
N VAL A 347 4.11 9.90 5.58
CA VAL A 347 4.64 9.90 6.95
C VAL A 347 5.92 10.72 7.03
N ALA A 348 6.87 10.51 6.10
CA ALA A 348 8.12 11.26 6.05
C ALA A 348 7.90 12.77 5.81
N GLN A 349 6.98 13.14 4.91
CA GLN A 349 6.61 14.54 4.67
C GLN A 349 6.01 15.21 5.90
N LYS A 350 5.12 14.51 6.62
CA LYS A 350 4.57 15.01 7.89
C LYS A 350 5.66 15.24 8.92
N GLY A 351 6.62 14.32 9.06
CA GLY A 351 7.76 14.48 9.96
C GLY A 351 8.66 15.66 9.62
N LEU A 352 8.89 15.87 8.31
CA LEU A 352 9.64 17.02 7.81
C LEU A 352 8.91 18.35 8.10
N ALA A 353 7.61 18.41 7.85
CA ALA A 353 6.80 19.61 8.03
C ALA A 353 6.77 20.10 9.49
N ILE A 354 6.85 19.20 10.47
CA ILE A 354 6.87 19.52 11.91
C ILE A 354 8.30 19.58 12.51
N GLY A 355 9.34 19.38 11.69
CA GLY A 355 10.74 19.46 12.11
C GLY A 355 11.24 18.28 12.97
N VAL A 356 10.53 17.16 13.03
CA VAL A 356 10.97 15.95 13.75
C VAL A 356 12.01 15.17 12.92
N VAL A 357 11.93 15.26 11.60
CA VAL A 357 12.86 14.57 10.67
C VAL A 357 13.49 15.58 9.73
N ASP A 358 14.79 15.47 9.49
CA ASP A 358 15.52 16.32 8.56
C ASP A 358 15.33 15.83 7.11
N ALA A 359 15.46 16.77 6.14
CA ALA A 359 15.31 16.47 4.71
C ALA A 359 16.24 15.35 4.20
N VAL A 360 17.38 15.15 4.85
CA VAL A 360 18.36 14.09 4.54
C VAL A 360 17.74 12.69 4.58
N TYR A 361 16.85 12.42 5.55
CA TYR A 361 16.21 11.11 5.69
C TYR A 361 15.17 10.84 4.62
N PHE A 362 14.68 11.88 3.94
CA PHE A 362 13.72 11.74 2.86
C PHE A 362 14.28 10.92 1.68
N THR A 363 15.57 11.12 1.36
CA THR A 363 16.26 10.32 0.33
C THR A 363 16.32 8.83 0.72
N ALA A 364 16.53 8.52 2.00
CA ALA A 364 16.50 7.13 2.48
C ALA A 364 15.11 6.49 2.30
N VAL A 365 14.05 7.26 2.53
CA VAL A 365 12.66 6.80 2.33
C VAL A 365 12.36 6.54 0.85
N ILE A 366 12.77 7.45 -0.04
CA ILE A 366 12.63 7.26 -1.50
C ILE A 366 13.37 5.99 -1.95
N LEU A 367 14.62 5.81 -1.51
CA LEU A 367 15.40 4.62 -1.85
C LEU A 367 14.73 3.34 -1.35
N LEU A 368 14.20 3.36 -0.12
CA LEU A 368 13.43 2.24 0.44
C LEU A 368 12.20 1.92 -0.42
N ILE A 369 11.43 2.94 -0.83
CA ILE A 369 10.26 2.77 -1.68
C ILE A 369 10.66 2.08 -2.99
N VAL A 370 11.65 2.61 -3.70
CA VAL A 370 12.09 2.07 -4.99
C VAL A 370 12.60 0.64 -4.86
N VAL A 371 13.51 0.40 -3.92
CA VAL A 371 14.10 -0.94 -3.73
C VAL A 371 13.02 -1.95 -3.35
N SER A 372 12.13 -1.63 -2.40
CA SER A 372 11.06 -2.54 -1.99
C SER A 372 10.04 -2.79 -3.09
N SER A 373 9.69 -1.75 -3.86
CA SER A 373 8.72 -1.85 -4.97
C SER A 373 9.20 -2.75 -6.10
N VAL A 374 10.51 -2.81 -6.33
CA VAL A 374 11.12 -3.70 -7.32
C VAL A 374 11.39 -5.09 -6.73
N ALA A 375 11.94 -5.15 -5.52
CA ALA A 375 12.33 -6.43 -4.89
C ALA A 375 11.12 -7.30 -4.55
N THR A 376 10.03 -6.73 -4.02
CA THR A 376 8.86 -7.51 -3.59
C THR A 376 8.23 -8.34 -4.71
N PRO A 377 7.89 -7.77 -5.88
CA PRO A 377 7.32 -8.55 -6.97
C PRO A 377 8.24 -9.67 -7.46
N LEU A 378 9.55 -9.40 -7.54
CA LEU A 378 10.54 -10.38 -7.99
C LEU A 378 10.66 -11.55 -7.00
N VAL A 379 10.78 -11.24 -5.71
CA VAL A 379 10.92 -12.26 -4.65
C VAL A 379 9.62 -13.05 -4.49
N LEU A 380 8.45 -12.39 -4.50
CA LEU A 380 7.16 -13.08 -4.45
C LEU A 380 7.01 -14.04 -5.61
N LYS A 381 7.30 -13.61 -6.83
CA LYS A 381 7.24 -14.49 -7.99
C LYS A 381 8.12 -15.73 -7.82
N ALA A 382 9.36 -15.53 -7.37
CA ALA A 382 10.29 -16.65 -7.13
C ALA A 382 9.77 -17.62 -6.06
N LEU A 383 9.16 -17.09 -4.97
CA LEU A 383 8.61 -17.90 -3.89
C LEU A 383 7.37 -18.68 -4.32
N PHE A 384 6.45 -18.06 -5.07
CA PHE A 384 5.26 -18.75 -5.57
C PHE A 384 5.61 -19.83 -6.60
N THR A 385 6.66 -19.60 -7.41
CA THR A 385 7.13 -20.58 -8.40
C THR A 385 7.79 -21.77 -7.73
N LYS A 386 8.63 -21.56 -6.67
CA LYS A 386 9.36 -22.63 -5.98
C LYS A 386 8.52 -23.41 -5.00
N HIS A 387 7.59 -22.76 -4.34
CA HIS A 387 6.76 -23.30 -3.26
C HIS A 387 5.30 -22.95 -3.51
N PRO A 388 4.50 -23.80 -4.17
CA PRO A 388 3.08 -23.54 -4.33
C PRO A 388 2.40 -23.40 -2.96
N PRO A 389 1.35 -22.56 -2.84
CA PRO A 389 0.65 -22.37 -1.57
C PRO A 389 0.05 -23.68 -1.03
N VAL A 390 0.21 -23.89 0.27
CA VAL A 390 -0.37 -25.05 0.96
C VAL A 390 -1.72 -24.63 1.58
N PRO A 391 -2.78 -25.46 1.44
CA PRO A 391 -4.06 -25.15 2.09
C PRO A 391 -3.88 -24.93 3.59
N HIS A 392 -4.41 -23.81 4.10
CA HIS A 392 -4.34 -23.50 5.51
C HIS A 392 -5.33 -24.39 6.30
N PRO A 393 -5.02 -24.83 7.55
CA PRO A 393 -5.90 -25.68 8.33
C PRO A 393 -7.32 -25.16 8.53
N SER A 394 -7.54 -23.85 8.49
CA SER A 394 -8.87 -23.24 8.54
C SER A 394 -9.72 -23.46 7.28
N GLN A 395 -9.11 -23.88 6.15
CA GLN A 395 -9.81 -24.17 4.89
C GLN A 395 -10.24 -25.64 4.78
N VAL A 396 -9.69 -26.50 5.60
CA VAL A 396 -9.89 -27.98 5.56
C VAL A 396 -11.11 -28.43 6.37
N LYS A 397 -11.91 -27.50 6.92
CA LYS A 397 -13.13 -27.80 7.69
C LYS A 397 -14.38 -27.57 6.86
#